data_1e9d1bd2018db634ae790ba4e7019a34
#
_entry.id   1e9d1bd2018db634ae790ba4e7019a34
#
_cell.length_a   1.000
_cell.length_b   1.000
_cell.length_c   1.000
_cell.angle_alpha   90.00
_cell.angle_beta   90.00
_cell.angle_gamma   90.00
#
_symmetry.space_group_name_H-M   'P 1'
#
loop_
_entity.id
_entity.type
_entity.pdbx_description
1 polymer ?
#
loop_
_entity_poly.entity_id
_entity_poly.type
_entity_poly.pdbx_seq_one_letter_code
_entity_poly.pdbx_strand_id
1 'polypeptide(L)'
;MRTGMLALAMGLLALRWVTVLPPTWLLLALLVLGLLLLPWRSYPLGFFLLGFVWACTSAQWALDDRLAPALDDRTVWLEGQVTGLPARGDGVLRFQLEAAEARTVQLPQRLRLSWYGGPPMQAGERWRLAVQLRRPVGTANPHVFDYEAWLLVQRIGALGSVKAGERLQAASGL
;
A
#
# COMPACT_ATOMS: atom_id res chain seq x y z
N MET A 1 -30.30 -0.35 -15.21
CA MET A 1 -28.88 0.02 -15.05
C MET A 1 -28.58 0.75 -13.72
N ARG A 2 -29.39 1.74 -13.30
CA ARG A 2 -29.16 2.49 -12.04
C ARG A 2 -29.11 1.61 -10.77
N THR A 3 -29.99 0.61 -10.67
CA THR A 3 -30.04 -0.32 -9.51
C THR A 3 -28.80 -1.20 -9.38
N GLY A 4 -28.22 -1.64 -10.50
CA GLY A 4 -26.97 -2.44 -10.48
C GLY A 4 -25.76 -1.63 -10.01
N MET A 5 -25.64 -0.35 -10.45
CA MET A 5 -24.57 0.54 -10.01
C MET A 5 -24.66 0.85 -8.51
N LEU A 6 -25.88 1.08 -8.00
CA LEU A 6 -26.11 1.28 -6.58
C LEU A 6 -25.77 0.04 -5.77
N ALA A 7 -26.16 -1.15 -6.26
CA ALA A 7 -25.86 -2.41 -5.61
C ALA A 7 -24.34 -2.67 -5.55
N LEU A 8 -23.60 -2.39 -6.64
CA LEU A 8 -22.14 -2.50 -6.68
C LEU A 8 -21.50 -1.54 -5.67
N ALA A 9 -21.93 -0.29 -5.62
CA ALA A 9 -21.43 0.69 -4.65
C ALA A 9 -21.70 0.24 -3.21
N MET A 10 -22.89 -0.31 -2.93
CA MET A 10 -23.20 -0.89 -1.61
C MET A 10 -22.31 -2.08 -1.29
N GLY A 11 -21.98 -2.94 -2.26
CA GLY A 11 -21.05 -4.04 -2.10
C GLY A 11 -19.65 -3.55 -1.70
N LEU A 12 -19.14 -2.50 -2.34
CA LEU A 12 -17.87 -1.87 -1.98
C LEU A 12 -17.89 -1.30 -0.55
N LEU A 13 -18.98 -0.65 -0.16
CA LEU A 13 -19.16 -0.07 1.18
C LEU A 13 -19.34 -1.14 2.26
N ALA A 14 -19.83 -2.32 1.93
CA ALA A 14 -20.06 -3.40 2.88
C ALA A 14 -18.77 -3.87 3.57
N LEU A 15 -17.60 -3.64 2.95
CA LEU A 15 -16.30 -3.90 3.58
C LEU A 15 -16.13 -3.18 4.93
N ARG A 16 -16.78 -2.03 5.11
CA ARG A 16 -16.70 -1.25 6.36
C ARG A 16 -17.20 -2.00 7.60
N TRP A 17 -18.11 -2.95 7.42
CA TRP A 17 -18.69 -3.75 8.51
C TRP A 17 -17.99 -5.11 8.69
N VAL A 18 -17.01 -5.41 7.84
CA VAL A 18 -16.26 -6.67 7.91
C VAL A 18 -15.05 -6.47 8.81
N THR A 19 -15.04 -7.15 9.94
CA THR A 19 -13.93 -7.09 10.93
C THR A 19 -12.80 -8.06 10.57
N VAL A 20 -13.11 -9.16 9.89
CA VAL A 20 -12.15 -10.17 9.45
C VAL A 20 -12.39 -10.48 7.98
N LEU A 21 -11.35 -10.33 7.17
CA LEU A 21 -11.45 -10.58 5.73
C LEU A 21 -11.77 -12.05 5.45
N PRO A 22 -12.71 -12.33 4.54
CA PRO A 22 -13.06 -13.70 4.15
C PRO A 22 -11.86 -14.40 3.50
N PRO A 23 -11.73 -15.73 3.68
CA PRO A 23 -10.67 -16.49 3.02
C PRO A 23 -10.87 -16.51 1.50
N THR A 24 -9.78 -16.69 0.76
CA THR A 24 -9.75 -16.61 -0.71
C THR A 24 -10.72 -17.56 -1.40
N TRP A 25 -10.92 -18.78 -0.87
CA TRP A 25 -11.88 -19.74 -1.44
C TRP A 25 -13.32 -19.25 -1.36
N LEU A 26 -13.69 -18.54 -0.28
CA LEU A 26 -15.02 -17.96 -0.13
C LEU A 26 -15.22 -16.78 -1.10
N LEU A 27 -14.20 -15.96 -1.30
CA LEU A 27 -14.24 -14.88 -2.30
C LEU A 27 -14.43 -15.41 -3.71
N LEU A 28 -13.76 -16.52 -4.06
CA LEU A 28 -13.95 -17.19 -5.34
C LEU A 28 -15.38 -17.74 -5.49
N ALA A 29 -15.93 -18.35 -4.45
CA ALA A 29 -17.33 -18.83 -4.48
C ALA A 29 -18.33 -17.67 -4.66
N LEU A 30 -18.12 -16.55 -3.94
CA LEU A 30 -18.95 -15.35 -4.08
C LEU A 30 -18.81 -14.69 -5.46
N LEU A 31 -17.61 -14.71 -6.05
CA LEU A 31 -17.36 -14.22 -7.40
C LEU A 31 -18.17 -15.03 -8.43
N VAL A 32 -18.06 -16.35 -8.37
CA VAL A 32 -18.79 -17.25 -9.27
C VAL A 32 -20.29 -17.07 -9.11
N LEU A 33 -20.79 -17.03 -7.87
CA LEU A 33 -22.20 -16.79 -7.58
C LEU A 33 -22.66 -15.43 -8.13
N GLY A 34 -21.86 -14.37 -7.94
CA GLY A 34 -22.16 -13.05 -8.47
C GLY A 34 -22.29 -13.03 -9.98
N LEU A 35 -21.39 -13.72 -10.70
CA LEU A 35 -21.42 -13.85 -12.15
C LEU A 35 -22.64 -14.66 -12.63
N LEU A 36 -22.99 -15.74 -11.95
CA LEU A 36 -24.15 -16.57 -12.28
C LEU A 36 -25.49 -15.83 -12.12
N LEU A 37 -25.56 -14.85 -11.22
CA LEU A 37 -26.76 -14.06 -10.98
C LEU A 37 -26.97 -12.94 -12.00
N LEU A 38 -25.96 -12.55 -12.79
CA LEU A 38 -26.03 -11.44 -13.74
C LEU A 38 -27.10 -11.60 -14.83
N PRO A 39 -27.30 -12.78 -15.45
CA PRO A 39 -28.31 -12.94 -16.51
C PRO A 39 -29.76 -13.00 -15.99
N TRP A 40 -29.94 -13.07 -14.67
CA TRP A 40 -31.26 -13.24 -14.06
C TRP A 40 -31.82 -11.92 -13.52
N ARG A 41 -33.08 -11.92 -13.13
CA ARG A 41 -33.72 -10.78 -12.47
C ARG A 41 -33.01 -10.33 -11.19
N SER A 42 -32.18 -11.21 -10.63
CA SER A 42 -31.34 -10.99 -9.44
C SER A 42 -30.01 -10.28 -9.72
N TYR A 43 -29.81 -9.72 -10.94
CA TYR A 43 -28.59 -9.01 -11.31
C TYR A 43 -28.11 -7.96 -10.30
N PRO A 44 -28.97 -7.23 -9.53
CA PRO A 44 -28.47 -6.30 -8.55
C PRO A 44 -27.69 -6.99 -7.42
N LEU A 45 -28.15 -8.19 -6.99
CA LEU A 45 -27.43 -9.02 -6.03
C LEU A 45 -26.07 -9.47 -6.60
N GLY A 46 -26.03 -9.84 -7.89
CA GLY A 46 -24.78 -10.17 -8.58
C GLY A 46 -23.79 -9.01 -8.54
N PHE A 47 -24.23 -7.78 -8.87
CA PHE A 47 -23.37 -6.58 -8.78
C PHE A 47 -22.91 -6.26 -7.36
N PHE A 48 -23.76 -6.47 -6.36
CA PHE A 48 -23.39 -6.32 -4.95
C PHE A 48 -22.27 -7.28 -4.56
N LEU A 49 -22.39 -8.57 -4.90
CA LEU A 49 -21.37 -9.57 -4.61
C LEU A 49 -20.06 -9.28 -5.33
N LEU A 50 -20.10 -8.84 -6.60
CA LEU A 50 -18.91 -8.46 -7.34
C LEU A 50 -18.20 -7.25 -6.71
N GLY A 51 -18.97 -6.24 -6.29
CA GLY A 51 -18.42 -5.08 -5.58
C GLY A 51 -17.78 -5.48 -4.24
N PHE A 52 -18.43 -6.35 -3.49
CA PHE A 52 -17.92 -6.84 -2.21
C PHE A 52 -16.63 -7.66 -2.39
N VAL A 53 -16.60 -8.60 -3.34
CA VAL A 53 -15.42 -9.40 -3.65
C VAL A 53 -14.27 -8.51 -4.07
N TRP A 54 -14.51 -7.53 -4.94
CA TRP A 54 -13.50 -6.57 -5.37
C TRP A 54 -12.92 -5.77 -4.19
N ALA A 55 -13.78 -5.30 -3.28
CA ALA A 55 -13.34 -4.58 -2.09
C ALA A 55 -12.47 -5.46 -1.17
N CYS A 56 -12.90 -6.70 -0.92
CA CYS A 56 -12.15 -7.65 -0.09
C CYS A 56 -10.79 -8.02 -0.70
N THR A 57 -10.73 -8.32 -2.00
CA THR A 57 -9.47 -8.65 -2.68
C THR A 57 -8.52 -7.47 -2.70
N SER A 58 -9.01 -6.25 -2.96
CA SER A 58 -8.20 -5.03 -2.92
C SER A 58 -7.64 -4.76 -1.52
N ALA A 59 -8.43 -5.03 -0.47
CA ALA A 59 -7.97 -4.90 0.91
C ALA A 59 -6.93 -5.97 1.26
N GLN A 60 -7.10 -7.23 0.82
CA GLN A 60 -6.10 -8.29 1.02
C GLN A 60 -4.78 -7.90 0.36
N TRP A 61 -4.78 -7.48 -0.90
CA TRP A 61 -3.55 -7.05 -1.58
C TRP A 61 -2.85 -5.88 -0.88
N ALA A 62 -3.62 -4.92 -0.36
CA ALA A 62 -3.04 -3.81 0.39
C ALA A 62 -2.42 -4.24 1.73
N LEU A 63 -2.95 -5.30 2.35
CA LEU A 63 -2.41 -5.87 3.58
C LEU A 63 -1.20 -6.78 3.31
N ASP A 64 -1.21 -7.51 2.20
CA ASP A 64 -0.11 -8.39 1.79
C ASP A 64 1.13 -7.57 1.36
N ASP A 65 0.93 -6.34 0.84
CA ASP A 65 2.01 -5.40 0.50
C ASP A 65 2.59 -4.67 1.74
N ARG A 66 2.52 -5.29 2.92
CA ARG A 66 3.14 -4.79 4.15
C ARG A 66 4.47 -5.48 4.42
N LEU A 67 5.36 -4.77 5.11
CA LEU A 67 6.64 -5.30 5.53
C LEU A 67 6.48 -6.57 6.37
N ALA A 68 7.19 -7.63 5.99
CA ALA A 68 7.22 -8.87 6.76
C ALA A 68 7.75 -8.62 8.19
N PRO A 69 7.15 -9.25 9.23
CA PRO A 69 7.57 -9.05 10.63
C PRO A 69 9.07 -9.34 10.87
N ALA A 70 9.63 -10.26 10.12
CA ALA A 70 11.04 -10.63 10.21
C ALA A 70 12.01 -9.52 9.77
N LEU A 71 11.53 -8.51 9.04
CA LEU A 71 12.32 -7.38 8.54
C LEU A 71 12.17 -6.12 9.40
N ASP A 72 11.32 -6.17 10.43
CA ASP A 72 11.12 -5.05 11.34
C ASP A 72 12.42 -4.73 12.08
N ASP A 73 12.77 -3.45 12.11
CA ASP A 73 13.99 -2.89 12.71
C ASP A 73 15.32 -3.42 12.11
N ARG A 74 15.28 -4.09 10.95
CA ARG A 74 16.47 -4.55 10.24
C ARG A 74 16.96 -3.52 9.23
N THR A 75 18.29 -3.42 9.11
CA THR A 75 18.92 -2.62 8.06
C THR A 75 19.15 -3.48 6.82
N VAL A 76 18.59 -3.05 5.71
CA VAL A 76 18.66 -3.74 4.42
C VAL A 76 19.15 -2.78 3.36
N TRP A 77 20.02 -3.26 2.47
CA TRP A 77 20.36 -2.54 1.25
C TRP A 77 19.27 -2.76 0.21
N LEU A 78 18.72 -1.68 -0.29
CA LEU A 78 17.68 -1.69 -1.30
C LEU A 78 17.97 -0.66 -2.39
N GLU A 79 17.48 -0.92 -3.58
CA GLU A 79 17.53 -0.01 -4.72
C GLU A 79 16.10 0.37 -5.11
N GLY A 80 15.88 1.61 -5.51
CA GLY A 80 14.57 2.06 -5.92
C GLY A 80 14.59 3.46 -6.49
N GLN A 81 13.46 3.88 -7.01
CA GLN A 81 13.27 5.20 -7.61
C GLN A 81 12.55 6.12 -6.64
N VAL A 82 13.07 7.34 -6.53
CA VAL A 82 12.43 8.41 -5.74
C VAL A 82 11.18 8.88 -6.46
N THR A 83 10.06 8.82 -5.77
CA THR A 83 8.76 9.30 -6.28
C THR A 83 8.20 10.43 -5.44
N GLY A 84 7.35 11.23 -6.06
CA GLY A 84 6.81 12.42 -5.43
C GLY A 84 7.87 13.50 -5.17
N LEU A 85 7.49 14.53 -4.43
CA LEU A 85 8.38 15.63 -4.09
C LEU A 85 9.07 15.33 -2.75
N PRO A 86 10.42 15.18 -2.72
CA PRO A 86 11.14 15.08 -1.47
C PRO A 86 10.95 16.36 -0.64
N ALA A 87 10.51 16.20 0.60
CA ALA A 87 10.28 17.32 1.53
C ALA A 87 11.43 17.40 2.53
N ARG A 88 12.06 18.56 2.65
CA ARG A 88 13.09 18.83 3.64
C ARG A 88 12.51 19.72 4.74
N GLY A 89 12.63 19.29 5.99
CA GLY A 89 12.24 20.04 7.17
C GLY A 89 13.01 19.55 8.39
N ASP A 90 13.42 20.46 9.27
CA ASP A 90 14.13 20.18 10.53
C ASP A 90 15.40 19.30 10.36
N GLY A 91 16.15 19.51 9.27
CA GLY A 91 17.34 18.70 8.98
C GLY A 91 17.06 17.28 8.48
N VAL A 92 15.79 16.92 8.27
CA VAL A 92 15.36 15.61 7.79
C VAL A 92 14.79 15.72 6.38
N LEU A 93 15.29 14.88 5.50
CA LEU A 93 14.73 14.70 4.16
C LEU A 93 13.73 13.54 4.19
N ARG A 94 12.46 13.80 3.86
CA ARG A 94 11.40 12.80 3.75
C ARG A 94 11.01 12.61 2.31
N PHE A 95 11.00 11.36 1.83
CA PHE A 95 10.68 11.03 0.45
C PHE A 95 10.02 9.65 0.36
N GLN A 96 9.42 9.38 -0.79
CA GLN A 96 8.87 8.07 -1.12
C GLN A 96 9.79 7.37 -2.11
N LEU A 97 9.95 6.07 -1.92
CA LEU A 97 10.69 5.19 -2.81
C LEU A 97 9.73 4.14 -3.37
N GLU A 98 9.67 4.02 -4.67
CA GLU A 98 8.90 3.00 -5.38
C GLU A 98 9.81 1.98 -6.07
N ALA A 99 9.23 0.81 -6.41
CA ALA A 99 9.94 -0.30 -7.03
C ALA A 99 11.21 -0.66 -6.24
N ALA A 100 11.07 -0.68 -4.89
CA ALA A 100 12.17 -1.03 -4.02
C ALA A 100 12.52 -2.52 -4.17
N GLU A 101 13.73 -2.79 -4.63
CA GLU A 101 14.26 -4.13 -4.80
C GLU A 101 15.41 -4.36 -3.82
N ALA A 102 15.39 -5.50 -3.16
CA ALA A 102 16.52 -5.98 -2.36
C ALA A 102 16.86 -7.41 -2.80
N ARG A 103 18.16 -7.72 -2.85
CA ARG A 103 18.64 -9.03 -3.37
C ARG A 103 18.14 -10.24 -2.61
N THR A 104 17.77 -10.09 -1.35
CA THR A 104 17.53 -11.22 -0.43
C THR A 104 16.14 -11.25 0.19
N VAL A 105 15.33 -10.19 0.01
CA VAL A 105 14.03 -10.04 0.69
C VAL A 105 13.00 -9.37 -0.20
N GLN A 106 11.75 -9.77 -0.04
CA GLN A 106 10.64 -9.08 -0.67
C GLN A 106 10.31 -7.82 0.13
N LEU A 107 10.23 -6.70 -0.57
CA LEU A 107 9.89 -5.40 -0.02
C LEU A 107 8.53 -4.96 -0.53
N PRO A 108 7.79 -4.15 0.25
CA PRO A 108 6.60 -3.47 -0.23
C PRO A 108 6.91 -2.57 -1.43
N GLN A 109 5.92 -2.38 -2.30
CA GLN A 109 6.09 -1.57 -3.51
C GLN A 109 6.44 -0.11 -3.20
N ARG A 110 5.89 0.44 -2.10
CA ARG A 110 6.12 1.83 -1.67
C ARG A 110 6.65 1.89 -0.26
N LEU A 111 7.74 2.61 -0.12
CA LEU A 111 8.39 2.89 1.15
C LEU A 111 8.38 4.39 1.41
N ARG A 112 8.12 4.80 2.64
CA ARG A 112 8.31 6.18 3.09
C ARG A 112 9.56 6.26 3.94
N LEU A 113 10.55 7.00 3.45
CA LEU A 113 11.88 7.05 4.04
C LEU A 113 12.18 8.44 4.61
N SER A 114 12.96 8.44 5.68
CA SER A 114 13.50 9.64 6.31
C SER A 114 15.01 9.55 6.34
N TRP A 115 15.69 10.60 5.88
CA TRP A 115 17.15 10.69 5.86
C TRP A 115 17.63 11.91 6.61
N TYR A 116 18.32 11.71 7.73
CA TYR A 116 18.90 12.77 8.53
C TYR A 116 20.22 13.21 7.89
N GLY A 117 20.35 14.51 7.60
CA GLY A 117 21.55 15.04 6.94
C GLY A 117 21.80 14.54 5.52
N GLY A 118 20.81 13.91 4.89
CA GLY A 118 20.93 13.41 3.52
C GLY A 118 21.15 14.52 2.48
N PRO A 119 21.75 14.16 1.32
CA PRO A 119 21.94 15.08 0.21
C PRO A 119 20.61 15.51 -0.39
N PRO A 120 20.57 16.61 -1.17
CA PRO A 120 19.37 16.95 -1.93
C PRO A 120 19.05 15.83 -2.93
N MET A 121 17.78 15.46 -2.99
CA MET A 121 17.26 14.44 -3.91
C MET A 121 16.17 15.03 -4.78
N GLN A 122 16.02 14.48 -6.00
CA GLN A 122 14.98 14.85 -6.94
C GLN A 122 14.10 13.65 -7.26
N ALA A 123 12.83 13.91 -7.60
CA ALA A 123 11.94 12.89 -8.11
C ALA A 123 12.51 12.29 -9.40
N GLY A 124 12.39 10.97 -9.56
CA GLY A 124 12.92 10.25 -10.71
C GLY A 124 14.35 9.74 -10.57
N GLU A 125 15.10 10.18 -9.56
CA GLU A 125 16.44 9.64 -9.28
C GLU A 125 16.35 8.19 -8.78
N ARG A 126 17.32 7.37 -9.18
CA ARG A 126 17.48 6.01 -8.67
C ARG A 126 18.62 5.96 -7.67
N TRP A 127 18.33 5.42 -6.50
CA TRP A 127 19.26 5.37 -5.38
C TRP A 127 19.40 3.95 -4.84
N ARG A 128 20.58 3.63 -4.35
CA ARG A 128 20.86 2.48 -3.52
C ARG A 128 21.04 2.95 -2.09
N LEU A 129 20.23 2.45 -1.18
CA LEU A 129 20.09 2.95 0.17
C LEU A 129 20.23 1.82 1.19
N ALA A 130 20.99 2.06 2.26
CA ALA A 130 20.95 1.24 3.47
C ALA A 130 19.87 1.78 4.38
N VAL A 131 18.76 1.05 4.52
CA VAL A 131 17.56 1.50 5.22
C VAL A 131 17.25 0.60 6.40
N GLN A 132 17.14 1.17 7.57
CA GLN A 132 16.54 0.50 8.72
C GLN A 132 15.02 0.57 8.57
N LEU A 133 14.42 -0.58 8.26
CA LEU A 133 13.00 -0.72 7.96
C LEU A 133 12.18 -0.79 9.24
N ARG A 134 10.98 -0.24 9.20
CA ARG A 134 9.99 -0.33 10.28
C ARG A 134 8.61 -0.58 9.71
N ARG A 135 7.86 -1.43 10.39
CA ARG A 135 6.46 -1.65 10.06
C ARG A 135 5.66 -0.37 10.31
N PRO A 136 4.66 -0.08 9.46
CA PRO A 136 3.74 1.02 9.67
C PRO A 136 2.78 0.69 10.83
N VAL A 137 3.25 0.85 12.06
CA VAL A 137 2.42 0.68 13.27
C VAL A 137 1.96 2.06 13.71
N GLY A 138 0.66 2.27 13.71
CA GLY A 138 0.06 3.47 14.27
C GLY A 138 0.00 3.36 15.80
N THR A 139 0.34 4.44 16.51
CA THR A 139 -0.02 4.59 17.90
C THR A 139 -1.53 4.83 17.95
N ALA A 140 -2.28 3.85 18.46
CA ALA A 140 -3.72 3.97 18.66
C ALA A 140 -4.02 5.04 19.73
N ASN A 141 -4.16 6.27 19.30
CA ASN A 141 -4.58 7.36 20.18
C ASN A 141 -6.02 7.76 19.76
N PRO A 142 -7.04 7.52 20.61
CA PRO A 142 -8.45 7.60 20.21
C PRO A 142 -8.93 8.95 19.68
N HIS A 143 -8.15 10.01 19.79
CA HIS A 143 -8.53 11.37 19.39
C HIS A 143 -7.52 12.05 18.45
N VAL A 144 -6.57 11.29 17.86
CA VAL A 144 -5.54 11.80 16.97
C VAL A 144 -5.71 11.17 15.58
N PHE A 145 -5.19 11.86 14.57
CA PHE A 145 -5.14 11.41 13.18
C PHE A 145 -4.67 9.96 13.07
N ASP A 146 -5.48 9.10 12.46
CA ASP A 146 -5.15 7.70 12.20
C ASP A 146 -4.08 7.61 11.11
N TYR A 147 -2.83 7.64 11.57
CA TYR A 147 -1.66 7.62 10.70
C TYR A 147 -1.53 6.28 9.97
N GLU A 148 -1.94 5.17 10.60
CA GLU A 148 -1.89 3.85 9.97
C GLU A 148 -2.90 3.73 8.83
N ALA A 149 -4.15 4.17 9.03
CA ALA A 149 -5.15 4.22 7.99
C ALA A 149 -4.71 5.13 6.83
N TRP A 150 -4.06 6.27 7.14
CA TRP A 150 -3.52 7.15 6.11
C TRP A 150 -2.40 6.51 5.29
N LEU A 151 -1.47 5.79 5.94
CA LEU A 151 -0.41 5.04 5.26
C LEU A 151 -0.98 3.95 4.35
N LEU A 152 -2.02 3.24 4.81
CA LEU A 152 -2.71 2.22 4.03
C LEU A 152 -3.37 2.81 2.78
N VAL A 153 -4.05 3.96 2.91
CA VAL A 153 -4.65 4.67 1.77
C VAL A 153 -3.59 5.10 0.76
N GLN A 154 -2.41 5.51 1.22
CA GLN A 154 -1.27 5.88 0.37
C GLN A 154 -0.51 4.65 -0.17
N ARG A 155 -0.93 3.43 0.21
CA ARG A 155 -0.26 2.16 -0.13
C ARG A 155 1.22 2.14 0.29
N ILE A 156 1.54 2.74 1.44
CA ILE A 156 2.88 2.73 2.02
C ILE A 156 3.00 1.47 2.89
N GLY A 157 3.72 0.48 2.40
CA GLY A 157 3.87 -0.82 3.07
C GLY A 157 4.96 -0.85 4.15
N ALA A 158 5.90 0.11 4.15
CA ALA A 158 6.90 0.25 5.20
C ALA A 158 7.38 1.69 5.38
N LEU A 159 7.87 1.96 6.57
CA LEU A 159 8.62 3.16 6.93
C LEU A 159 10.10 2.81 7.04
N GLY A 160 10.99 3.80 6.94
CA GLY A 160 12.40 3.54 7.15
C GLY A 160 13.23 4.78 7.42
N SER A 161 14.37 4.54 8.07
CA SER A 161 15.43 5.54 8.30
C SER A 161 16.65 5.18 7.47
N VAL A 162 17.08 6.09 6.61
CA VAL A 162 18.26 5.89 5.77
C VAL A 162 19.52 6.13 6.61
N LYS A 163 20.45 5.18 6.56
CA LYS A 163 21.75 5.24 7.26
C LYS A 163 22.86 5.65 6.31
N ALA A 164 22.80 5.18 5.07
CA ALA A 164 23.77 5.49 4.01
C ALA A 164 23.10 5.33 2.64
N GLY A 165 23.66 5.94 1.62
CA GLY A 165 23.16 5.78 0.26
C GLY A 165 24.08 6.36 -0.79
N GLU A 166 23.94 5.84 -1.99
CA GLU A 166 24.63 6.27 -3.20
C GLU A 166 23.62 6.47 -4.32
N ARG A 167 23.81 7.50 -5.11
CA ARG A 167 22.98 7.76 -6.28
C ARG A 167 23.45 6.88 -7.44
N LEU A 168 22.59 6.04 -7.94
CA LEU A 168 22.88 5.17 -9.10
C LEU A 168 22.61 5.90 -10.41
N GLN A 169 21.52 6.66 -10.46
CA GLN A 169 21.11 7.34 -11.69
C GLN A 169 20.49 8.70 -11.36
N ALA A 170 20.87 9.72 -12.11
CA ALA A 170 20.23 11.03 -12.05
C ALA A 170 18.80 10.95 -12.61
N ALA A 171 17.94 11.89 -12.22
CA ALA A 171 16.61 12.01 -12.80
C ALA A 171 16.76 12.18 -14.31
N SER A 172 16.21 11.24 -15.07
CA SER A 172 16.05 11.44 -16.52
C SER A 172 14.93 12.47 -16.68
N GLY A 173 15.33 13.68 -17.10
CA GLY A 173 14.35 14.76 -17.36
C GLY A 173 13.27 14.31 -18.33
N LEU A 174 12.03 14.70 -18.02
CA LEU A 174 10.93 14.73 -18.98
C LEU A 174 11.22 15.81 -20.02
#